data_44074f89627345b5f36f0dae6d279882
#
_entry.id   44074f89627345b5f36f0dae6d279882
#
_cell.length_a   1.000
_cell.length_b   1.000
_cell.length_c   1.000
_cell.angle_alpha   90.00
_cell.angle_beta   90.00
_cell.angle_gamma   90.00
#
_symmetry.space_group_name_H-M   'P 1'
#
loop_
_entity.id
_entity.type
_entity.pdbx_description
1 polymer ?
#
loop_
_entity_poly.entity_id
_entity_poly.type
_entity_poly.pdbx_seq_one_letter_code
_entity_poly.pdbx_strand_id
1 'polypeptide(L)'
;MVSRSICQPTRFGVDEVVAQLRERRESALRARQNGNGRPPLLPSRPVLAEVVNGLAAALFPHRLGRPDLCSENIDHYVGYTLDLALSALHQQVRRELLFRAGGETLSPQDDERAMDVVRHFSQALPRVRELIDSDVTAAFQGDPAASSKDEVLICYPGIWAMLHHRLRRAPRCRHPGPRRRAPLRQLVRRRRRRPHRGPSGRRRRPGRRHREGRHRAR
;
A
#
# COMPACT_ATOMS: atom_id res chain seq x y z
N MET A 1 -37.76 21.41 -35.80
CA MET A 1 -38.37 21.06 -34.51
C MET A 1 -37.58 19.89 -33.92
N VAL A 2 -36.67 20.15 -32.98
CA VAL A 2 -35.85 19.11 -32.33
C VAL A 2 -36.65 18.63 -31.12
N SER A 3 -37.13 17.41 -31.18
CA SER A 3 -37.86 16.73 -30.11
C SER A 3 -36.94 16.58 -28.91
N ARG A 4 -37.14 17.34 -27.83
CA ARG A 4 -36.51 17.13 -26.53
C ARG A 4 -37.08 15.83 -25.98
N SER A 5 -36.27 14.77 -26.02
CA SER A 5 -36.54 13.53 -25.32
C SER A 5 -36.58 13.86 -23.82
N ILE A 6 -37.77 13.91 -23.25
CA ILE A 6 -37.98 14.06 -21.80
C ILE A 6 -37.54 12.73 -21.18
N CYS A 7 -36.33 12.71 -20.65
CA CYS A 7 -35.84 11.58 -19.85
C CYS A 7 -36.78 11.44 -18.65
N GLN A 8 -37.60 10.39 -18.60
CA GLN A 8 -38.45 10.12 -17.44
C GLN A 8 -37.58 9.87 -16.23
N PRO A 9 -37.91 10.45 -15.06
CA PRO A 9 -37.16 10.22 -13.84
C PRO A 9 -37.13 8.71 -13.54
N THR A 10 -35.94 8.17 -13.23
CA THR A 10 -35.81 6.77 -12.87
C THR A 10 -36.65 6.46 -11.62
N ARG A 11 -37.26 5.27 -11.59
CA ARG A 11 -38.22 4.83 -10.53
C ARG A 11 -37.70 5.03 -9.09
N PHE A 12 -36.36 5.12 -8.91
CA PHE A 12 -35.70 5.24 -7.62
C PHE A 12 -34.91 6.56 -7.43
N GLY A 13 -35.14 7.58 -8.26
CA GLY A 13 -34.38 8.84 -8.18
C GLY A 13 -32.86 8.67 -8.40
N VAL A 14 -32.46 7.68 -9.21
CA VAL A 14 -31.05 7.33 -9.41
C VAL A 14 -30.26 8.49 -10.03
N ASP A 15 -30.91 9.31 -10.85
CA ASP A 15 -30.27 10.41 -11.56
C ASP A 15 -29.73 11.47 -10.61
N GLU A 16 -30.53 11.82 -9.57
CA GLU A 16 -30.08 12.75 -8.52
C GLU A 16 -28.93 12.18 -7.69
N VAL A 17 -29.03 10.88 -7.34
CA VAL A 17 -27.96 10.20 -6.60
C VAL A 17 -26.67 10.16 -7.44
N VAL A 18 -26.77 9.85 -8.73
CA VAL A 18 -25.63 9.84 -9.65
C VAL A 18 -25.01 11.23 -9.76
N ALA A 19 -25.82 12.31 -9.85
CA ALA A 19 -25.32 13.67 -9.92
C ALA A 19 -24.55 14.06 -8.64
N GLN A 20 -25.10 13.76 -7.47
CA GLN A 20 -24.43 14.02 -6.19
C GLN A 20 -23.14 13.21 -6.03
N LEU A 21 -23.14 11.91 -6.43
CA LEU A 21 -21.95 11.08 -6.41
C LEU A 21 -20.90 11.57 -7.41
N ARG A 22 -21.30 12.11 -8.55
CA ARG A 22 -20.38 12.73 -9.53
C ARG A 22 -19.67 13.91 -8.90
N GLU A 23 -20.38 14.84 -8.27
CA GLU A 23 -19.78 15.98 -7.62
C GLU A 23 -18.75 15.56 -6.55
N ARG A 24 -19.10 14.56 -5.72
CA ARG A 24 -18.17 14.02 -4.70
C ARG A 24 -16.92 13.41 -5.33
N ARG A 25 -17.08 12.62 -6.42
CA ARG A 25 -15.94 12.04 -7.15
C ARG A 25 -15.04 13.11 -7.73
N GLU A 26 -15.60 14.11 -8.39
CA GLU A 26 -14.85 15.18 -9.01
C GLU A 26 -14.11 16.03 -7.95
N SER A 27 -14.75 16.34 -6.85
CA SER A 27 -14.11 17.02 -5.73
C SER A 27 -12.94 16.22 -5.15
N ALA A 28 -13.12 14.91 -4.94
CA ALA A 28 -12.08 14.03 -4.44
C ALA A 28 -10.92 13.87 -5.45
N LEU A 29 -11.21 13.84 -6.74
CA LEU A 29 -10.20 13.78 -7.80
C LEU A 29 -9.43 15.09 -7.90
N ARG A 30 -10.10 16.25 -7.87
CA ARG A 30 -9.44 17.58 -7.86
C ARG A 30 -8.47 17.72 -6.69
N ALA A 31 -8.84 17.21 -5.51
CA ALA A 31 -7.96 17.22 -4.34
C ALA A 31 -6.69 16.33 -4.49
N ARG A 32 -6.68 15.41 -5.46
CA ARG A 32 -5.59 14.46 -5.74
C ARG A 32 -4.89 14.72 -7.07
N GLN A 33 -5.34 15.69 -7.85
CA GLN A 33 -4.74 16.02 -9.15
C GLN A 33 -3.35 16.59 -8.95
N ASN A 34 -2.40 15.96 -9.61
CA ASN A 34 -1.08 16.54 -9.85
C ASN A 34 -1.23 17.44 -11.07
N GLY A 35 -1.01 18.74 -10.94
CA GLY A 35 -0.86 19.79 -11.95
C GLY A 35 -1.47 19.70 -13.36
N ASN A 36 -1.70 18.51 -13.91
CA ASN A 36 -2.05 18.27 -15.32
C ASN A 36 -3.54 18.00 -15.56
N GLY A 37 -4.40 18.14 -14.56
CA GLY A 37 -5.86 18.01 -14.73
C GLY A 37 -6.40 16.59 -15.00
N ARG A 38 -5.54 15.58 -15.19
CA ARG A 38 -5.96 14.19 -15.39
C ARG A 38 -6.05 13.44 -14.07
N PRO A 39 -7.09 12.59 -13.87
CA PRO A 39 -7.18 11.77 -12.68
C PRO A 39 -6.02 10.77 -12.65
N PRO A 40 -5.35 10.57 -11.48
CA PRO A 40 -4.26 9.63 -11.36
C PRO A 40 -4.76 8.19 -11.58
N LEU A 41 -3.95 7.38 -12.26
CA LEU A 41 -4.17 5.94 -12.39
C LEU A 41 -3.83 5.26 -11.06
N LEU A 42 -4.84 5.07 -10.22
CA LEU A 42 -4.69 4.42 -8.92
C LEU A 42 -4.72 2.89 -9.03
N PRO A 43 -4.08 2.16 -8.08
CA PRO A 43 -4.29 0.73 -7.96
C PRO A 43 -5.77 0.38 -7.78
N SER A 44 -6.21 -0.69 -8.42
CA SER A 44 -7.59 -1.15 -8.41
C SER A 44 -7.80 -2.25 -7.37
N ARG A 45 -8.73 -2.04 -6.43
CA ARG A 45 -9.10 -3.07 -5.45
C ARG A 45 -9.64 -4.36 -6.06
N PRO A 46 -10.56 -4.31 -7.07
CA PRO A 46 -11.00 -5.52 -7.76
C PRO A 46 -9.84 -6.32 -8.36
N VAL A 47 -8.93 -5.68 -9.09
CA VAL A 47 -7.77 -6.35 -9.68
C VAL A 47 -6.86 -6.95 -8.59
N LEU A 48 -6.65 -6.26 -7.47
CA LEU A 48 -5.88 -6.82 -6.36
C LEU A 48 -6.57 -8.02 -5.72
N ALA A 49 -7.90 -8.06 -5.66
CA ALA A 49 -8.65 -9.22 -5.19
C ALA A 49 -8.47 -10.41 -6.16
N GLU A 50 -8.53 -10.19 -7.47
CA GLU A 50 -8.25 -11.21 -8.48
C GLU A 50 -6.81 -11.75 -8.37
N VAL A 51 -5.82 -10.87 -8.14
CA VAL A 51 -4.43 -11.27 -7.86
C VAL A 51 -4.36 -12.21 -6.66
N VAL A 52 -5.01 -11.86 -5.54
CA VAL A 52 -5.00 -12.70 -4.33
C VAL A 52 -5.68 -14.05 -4.59
N ASN A 53 -6.81 -14.06 -5.30
CA ASN A 53 -7.51 -15.29 -5.67
C ASN A 53 -6.64 -16.18 -6.58
N GLY A 54 -5.98 -15.60 -7.58
CA GLY A 54 -5.04 -16.32 -8.45
C GLY A 54 -3.85 -16.91 -7.68
N LEU A 55 -3.27 -16.12 -6.76
CA LEU A 55 -2.19 -16.62 -5.89
C LEU A 55 -2.67 -17.74 -4.97
N ALA A 56 -3.88 -17.64 -4.40
CA ALA A 56 -4.47 -18.70 -3.58
C ALA A 56 -4.66 -19.99 -4.40
N ALA A 57 -5.20 -19.87 -5.62
CA ALA A 57 -5.38 -20.98 -6.53
C ALA A 57 -4.05 -21.65 -6.95
N ALA A 58 -3.00 -20.85 -7.16
CA ALA A 58 -1.66 -21.39 -7.48
C ALA A 58 -0.99 -22.05 -6.26
N LEU A 59 -1.19 -21.50 -5.05
CA LEU A 59 -0.65 -22.08 -3.82
C LEU A 59 -1.36 -23.38 -3.40
N PHE A 60 -2.66 -23.50 -3.67
CA PHE A 60 -3.51 -24.64 -3.30
C PHE A 60 -4.31 -25.15 -4.51
N PRO A 61 -3.64 -25.62 -5.58
CA PRO A 61 -4.30 -25.87 -6.87
C PRO A 61 -5.39 -26.93 -6.79
N HIS A 62 -5.22 -27.99 -6.01
CA HIS A 62 -6.23 -29.05 -5.86
C HIS A 62 -7.48 -28.64 -5.06
N ARG A 63 -7.43 -27.49 -4.33
CA ARG A 63 -8.54 -27.07 -3.46
C ARG A 63 -9.13 -25.72 -3.86
N LEU A 64 -8.28 -24.80 -4.28
CA LEU A 64 -8.67 -23.43 -4.64
C LEU A 64 -8.48 -23.16 -6.14
N GLY A 65 -7.96 -24.14 -6.88
CA GLY A 65 -7.81 -24.09 -8.32
C GLY A 65 -8.98 -24.71 -9.07
N ARG A 66 -8.73 -25.11 -10.33
CA ARG A 66 -9.73 -25.76 -11.16
C ARG A 66 -9.98 -27.20 -10.71
N PRO A 67 -11.22 -27.70 -10.85
CA PRO A 67 -11.57 -29.06 -10.39
C PRO A 67 -10.97 -30.17 -11.25
N ASP A 68 -10.58 -29.90 -12.48
CA ASP A 68 -10.06 -30.85 -13.49
C ASP A 68 -8.53 -31.00 -13.49
N LEU A 69 -7.84 -30.59 -12.43
CA LEU A 69 -6.38 -30.67 -12.34
C LEU A 69 -5.91 -32.08 -12.00
N CYS A 70 -4.97 -32.59 -12.80
CA CYS A 70 -4.30 -33.87 -12.63
C CYS A 70 -2.77 -33.68 -12.66
N SER A 71 -2.02 -34.75 -12.42
CA SER A 71 -0.55 -34.69 -12.34
C SER A 71 0.10 -34.16 -13.61
N GLU A 72 -0.50 -34.38 -14.76
CA GLU A 72 0.04 -33.99 -16.07
C GLU A 72 -0.11 -32.49 -16.37
N ASN A 73 -1.15 -31.83 -15.80
CA ASN A 73 -1.48 -30.44 -16.15
C ASN A 73 -1.31 -29.44 -15.00
N ILE A 74 -1.10 -29.90 -13.76
CA ILE A 74 -1.07 -29.05 -12.58
C ILE A 74 0.07 -28.03 -12.63
N ASP A 75 1.27 -28.42 -13.05
CA ASP A 75 2.42 -27.51 -13.09
C ASP A 75 2.24 -26.41 -14.13
N HIS A 76 1.64 -26.74 -15.29
CA HIS A 76 1.28 -25.77 -16.31
C HIS A 76 0.23 -24.78 -15.78
N TYR A 77 -0.80 -25.29 -15.08
CA TYR A 77 -1.83 -24.45 -14.46
C TYR A 77 -1.22 -23.51 -13.41
N VAL A 78 -0.38 -24.02 -12.52
CA VAL A 78 0.28 -23.22 -11.48
C VAL A 78 1.15 -22.14 -12.12
N GLY A 79 2.00 -22.50 -13.10
CA GLY A 79 2.87 -21.57 -13.79
C GLY A 79 2.08 -20.46 -14.49
N TYR A 80 1.06 -20.82 -15.27
CA TYR A 80 0.20 -19.86 -15.95
C TYR A 80 -0.54 -18.92 -14.99
N THR A 81 -1.11 -19.48 -13.92
CA THR A 81 -1.87 -18.72 -12.92
C THR A 81 -0.97 -17.75 -12.16
N LEU A 82 0.25 -18.17 -11.81
CA LEU A 82 1.26 -17.29 -11.19
C LEU A 82 1.66 -16.16 -12.13
N ASP A 83 1.93 -16.46 -13.41
CA ASP A 83 2.31 -15.43 -14.39
C ASP A 83 1.24 -14.36 -14.54
N LEU A 84 -0.03 -14.77 -14.69
CA LEU A 84 -1.16 -13.83 -14.76
C LEU A 84 -1.28 -12.97 -13.50
N ALA A 85 -1.24 -13.61 -12.30
CA ALA A 85 -1.40 -12.90 -11.05
C ALA A 85 -0.23 -11.93 -10.79
N LEU A 86 1.01 -12.36 -11.06
CA LEU A 86 2.20 -11.52 -10.86
C LEU A 86 2.29 -10.39 -11.89
N SER A 87 1.88 -10.63 -13.14
CA SER A 87 1.80 -9.59 -14.17
C SER A 87 0.75 -8.54 -13.79
N ALA A 88 -0.43 -8.96 -13.33
CA ALA A 88 -1.46 -8.04 -12.83
C ALA A 88 -0.96 -7.25 -11.61
N LEU A 89 -0.29 -7.90 -10.65
CA LEU A 89 0.31 -7.26 -9.50
C LEU A 89 1.35 -6.22 -9.91
N HIS A 90 2.23 -6.54 -10.87
CA HIS A 90 3.23 -5.62 -11.39
C HIS A 90 2.59 -4.33 -11.91
N GLN A 91 1.50 -4.43 -12.68
CA GLN A 91 0.78 -3.24 -13.13
C GLN A 91 0.22 -2.41 -11.96
N GLN A 92 -0.26 -3.03 -10.89
CA GLN A 92 -0.75 -2.30 -9.72
C GLN A 92 0.41 -1.62 -8.96
N VAL A 93 1.57 -2.25 -8.85
CA VAL A 93 2.78 -1.66 -8.26
C VAL A 93 3.25 -0.45 -9.09
N ARG A 94 3.27 -0.56 -10.42
CA ARG A 94 3.60 0.55 -11.33
C ARG A 94 2.65 1.75 -11.11
N ARG A 95 1.34 1.51 -11.02
CA ARG A 95 0.35 2.57 -10.74
C ARG A 95 0.62 3.27 -9.40
N GLU A 96 0.94 2.50 -8.37
CA GLU A 96 1.28 3.06 -7.05
C GLU A 96 2.56 3.92 -7.09
N LEU A 97 3.60 3.46 -7.78
CA LEU A 97 4.84 4.20 -7.92
C LEU A 97 4.63 5.48 -8.74
N LEU A 98 3.89 5.40 -9.84
CA LEU A 98 3.52 6.56 -10.66
C LEU A 98 2.74 7.60 -9.84
N PHE A 99 1.75 7.16 -9.07
CA PHE A 99 0.97 8.03 -8.20
C PHE A 99 1.85 8.73 -7.15
N ARG A 100 2.80 8.01 -6.54
CA ARG A 100 3.73 8.58 -5.56
C ARG A 100 4.72 9.56 -6.17
N ALA A 101 5.16 9.30 -7.41
CA ALA A 101 6.06 10.17 -8.14
C ALA A 101 5.39 11.49 -8.55
N GLY A 102 4.05 11.49 -8.66
CA GLY A 102 3.29 12.67 -9.10
C GLY A 102 3.50 13.01 -10.57
N GLY A 103 4.03 12.08 -11.38
CA GLY A 103 4.32 12.24 -12.80
C GLY A 103 3.27 11.59 -13.71
N GLU A 104 3.43 11.78 -15.01
CA GLU A 104 2.60 11.11 -16.03
C GLU A 104 3.20 9.78 -16.50
N THR A 105 4.52 9.64 -16.41
CA THR A 105 5.27 8.46 -16.81
C THR A 105 6.19 8.01 -15.69
N LEU A 106 6.40 6.69 -15.58
CA LEU A 106 7.38 6.13 -14.67
C LEU A 106 8.80 6.37 -15.18
N SER A 107 9.72 6.68 -14.27
CA SER A 107 11.14 6.66 -14.58
C SER A 107 11.60 5.22 -14.86
N PRO A 108 12.66 5.01 -15.69
CA PRO A 108 13.23 3.66 -15.89
C PRO A 108 13.62 2.99 -14.57
N GLN A 109 14.09 3.75 -13.59
CA GLN A 109 14.47 3.25 -12.26
C GLN A 109 13.25 2.78 -11.45
N ASP A 110 12.13 3.50 -11.53
CA ASP A 110 10.90 3.10 -10.83
C ASP A 110 10.24 1.90 -11.51
N ASP A 111 10.39 1.76 -12.83
CA ASP A 111 9.91 0.59 -13.57
C ASP A 111 10.71 -0.68 -13.19
N GLU A 112 12.03 -0.59 -13.14
CA GLU A 112 12.90 -1.66 -12.63
C GLU A 112 12.56 -2.01 -11.18
N ARG A 113 12.34 -1.00 -10.35
CA ARG A 113 11.92 -1.19 -8.95
C ARG A 113 10.58 -1.91 -8.84
N ALA A 114 9.61 -1.61 -9.72
CA ALA A 114 8.35 -2.33 -9.74
C ALA A 114 8.57 -3.83 -10.03
N MET A 115 9.43 -4.14 -10.99
CA MET A 115 9.81 -5.52 -11.33
C MET A 115 10.49 -6.22 -10.15
N ASP A 116 11.43 -5.56 -9.49
CA ASP A 116 12.14 -6.11 -8.32
C ASP A 116 11.20 -6.41 -7.15
N VAL A 117 10.24 -5.53 -6.88
CA VAL A 117 9.23 -5.76 -5.84
C VAL A 117 8.44 -7.04 -6.10
N VAL A 118 8.00 -7.25 -7.34
CA VAL A 118 7.23 -8.44 -7.72
C VAL A 118 8.10 -9.70 -7.73
N ARG A 119 9.34 -9.62 -8.20
CA ARG A 119 10.30 -10.72 -8.17
C ARG A 119 10.58 -11.21 -6.74
N HIS A 120 10.88 -10.32 -5.82
CA HIS A 120 11.08 -10.68 -4.42
C HIS A 120 9.81 -11.23 -3.75
N PHE A 121 8.66 -10.67 -4.11
CA PHE A 121 7.38 -11.18 -3.63
C PHE A 121 7.13 -12.61 -4.13
N SER A 122 7.37 -12.90 -5.41
CA SER A 122 7.18 -14.25 -5.96
C SER A 122 8.09 -15.29 -5.29
N GLN A 123 9.34 -14.93 -5.01
CA GLN A 123 10.29 -15.78 -4.28
C GLN A 123 9.85 -16.13 -2.85
N ALA A 124 8.99 -15.31 -2.26
CA ALA A 124 8.47 -15.54 -0.92
C ALA A 124 7.23 -16.45 -0.90
N LEU A 125 6.59 -16.74 -2.03
CA LEU A 125 5.35 -17.51 -2.10
C LEU A 125 5.47 -18.94 -1.51
N PRO A 126 6.57 -19.71 -1.72
CA PRO A 126 6.72 -21.00 -1.05
C PRO A 126 6.67 -20.90 0.47
N ARG A 127 7.30 -19.86 1.03
CA ARG A 127 7.23 -19.63 2.48
C ARG A 127 5.84 -19.22 2.96
N VAL A 128 5.10 -18.47 2.15
CA VAL A 128 3.69 -18.14 2.44
C VAL A 128 2.86 -19.41 2.49
N ARG A 129 3.07 -20.34 1.55
CA ARG A 129 2.40 -21.64 1.53
C ARG A 129 2.64 -22.43 2.82
N GLU A 130 3.89 -22.57 3.24
CA GLU A 130 4.26 -23.26 4.49
C GLU A 130 3.56 -22.66 5.72
N LEU A 131 3.49 -21.32 5.78
CA LEU A 131 2.83 -20.63 6.89
C LEU A 131 1.32 -20.88 6.91
N ILE A 132 0.66 -20.93 5.76
CA ILE A 132 -0.77 -21.25 5.68
C ILE A 132 -1.02 -22.72 6.03
N ASP A 133 -0.18 -23.66 5.58
CA ASP A 133 -0.28 -25.05 5.97
C ASP A 133 -0.17 -25.23 7.50
N SER A 134 0.69 -24.42 8.16
CA SER A 134 0.79 -24.37 9.61
C SER A 134 -0.46 -23.77 10.25
N ASP A 135 -1.01 -22.69 9.71
CA ASP A 135 -2.22 -22.02 10.22
C ASP A 135 -3.44 -22.97 10.10
N VAL A 136 -3.58 -23.69 8.97
CA VAL A 136 -4.63 -24.71 8.73
C VAL A 136 -4.49 -25.87 9.73
N THR A 137 -3.26 -26.33 9.96
CA THR A 137 -3.00 -27.41 10.90
C THR A 137 -3.37 -27.01 12.33
N ALA A 138 -3.02 -25.80 12.76
CA ALA A 138 -3.34 -25.28 14.08
C ALA A 138 -4.86 -25.10 14.25
N ALA A 139 -5.55 -24.60 13.23
CA ALA A 139 -7.00 -24.44 13.27
C ALA A 139 -7.71 -25.80 13.34
N PHE A 140 -7.26 -26.80 12.57
CA PHE A 140 -7.80 -28.16 12.62
C PHE A 140 -7.60 -28.82 13.98
N GLN A 141 -6.44 -28.65 14.60
CA GLN A 141 -6.15 -29.19 15.93
C GLN A 141 -6.94 -28.49 17.05
N GLY A 142 -7.25 -27.21 16.86
CA GLY A 142 -7.98 -26.40 17.83
C GLY A 142 -9.49 -26.53 17.79
N ASP A 143 -10.05 -27.12 16.74
CA ASP A 143 -11.50 -27.27 16.57
C ASP A 143 -11.92 -28.75 16.50
N PRO A 144 -12.51 -29.29 17.58
CA PRO A 144 -12.99 -30.68 17.60
C PRO A 144 -14.10 -31.02 16.58
N ALA A 145 -14.77 -30.00 16.04
CA ALA A 145 -15.82 -30.14 15.03
C ALA A 145 -15.28 -30.23 13.61
N ALA A 146 -14.00 -29.87 13.38
CA ALA A 146 -13.38 -29.91 12.04
C ALA A 146 -13.17 -31.36 11.58
N SER A 147 -13.73 -31.73 10.43
CA SER A 147 -13.64 -33.11 9.89
C SER A 147 -12.32 -33.33 9.15
N SER A 148 -11.73 -32.27 8.57
CA SER A 148 -10.47 -32.35 7.80
C SER A 148 -9.77 -31.02 7.67
N LYS A 149 -8.45 -31.06 7.36
CA LYS A 149 -7.69 -29.85 7.01
C LYS A 149 -8.19 -29.18 5.73
N ASP A 150 -8.74 -29.96 4.81
CA ASP A 150 -9.33 -29.46 3.57
C ASP A 150 -10.60 -28.63 3.84
N GLU A 151 -11.44 -29.09 4.74
CA GLU A 151 -12.61 -28.33 5.21
C GLU A 151 -12.17 -27.00 5.83
N VAL A 152 -11.18 -27.03 6.71
CA VAL A 152 -10.62 -25.83 7.35
C VAL A 152 -10.10 -24.84 6.30
N LEU A 153 -9.36 -25.33 5.28
CA LEU A 153 -8.83 -24.47 4.22
C LEU A 153 -9.95 -23.80 3.39
N ILE A 154 -11.02 -24.55 3.09
CA ILE A 154 -12.07 -24.10 2.18
C ILE A 154 -13.14 -23.28 2.90
N CYS A 155 -13.56 -23.73 4.08
CA CYS A 155 -14.77 -23.24 4.74
C CYS A 155 -14.49 -22.19 5.83
N TYR A 156 -13.28 -22.13 6.40
CA TYR A 156 -13.00 -21.26 7.54
C TYR A 156 -12.62 -19.84 7.09
N PRO A 157 -13.47 -18.82 7.36
CA PRO A 157 -13.18 -17.43 7.00
C PRO A 157 -11.86 -16.92 7.60
N GLY A 158 -11.47 -17.45 8.78
CA GLY A 158 -10.21 -17.12 9.44
C GLY A 158 -8.98 -17.49 8.61
N ILE A 159 -9.01 -18.59 7.88
CA ILE A 159 -7.92 -19.04 7.01
C ILE A 159 -7.78 -18.09 5.80
N TRP A 160 -8.88 -17.63 5.22
CA TRP A 160 -8.85 -16.61 4.18
C TRP A 160 -8.27 -15.28 4.68
N ALA A 161 -8.65 -14.86 5.88
CA ALA A 161 -8.06 -13.67 6.50
C ALA A 161 -6.56 -13.85 6.75
N MET A 162 -6.12 -15.04 7.19
CA MET A 162 -4.70 -15.37 7.37
C MET A 162 -3.96 -15.39 6.04
N LEU A 163 -4.52 -15.95 4.96
CA LEU A 163 -3.94 -15.93 3.62
C LEU A 163 -3.67 -14.48 3.17
N HIS A 164 -4.67 -13.61 3.25
CA HIS A 164 -4.52 -12.19 2.95
C HIS A 164 -3.43 -11.54 3.80
N HIS A 165 -3.39 -11.86 5.09
CA HIS A 165 -2.40 -11.34 6.02
C HIS A 165 -0.98 -11.80 5.66
N ARG A 166 -0.77 -13.10 5.37
CA ARG A 166 0.52 -13.67 5.00
C ARG A 166 1.02 -13.10 3.68
N LEU A 167 0.17 -13.03 2.65
CA LEU A 167 0.50 -12.40 1.36
C LEU A 167 0.92 -10.93 1.54
N ARG A 168 0.18 -10.17 2.35
CA ARG A 168 0.54 -8.77 2.62
C ARG A 168 1.88 -8.63 3.35
N ARG A 169 2.26 -9.62 4.17
CA ARG A 169 3.51 -9.64 4.96
C ARG A 169 4.64 -10.41 4.32
N ALA A 170 4.42 -11.02 3.16
CA ALA A 170 5.50 -11.58 2.37
C ALA A 170 6.66 -10.56 2.27
N PRO A 171 7.93 -10.96 2.28
CA PRO A 171 9.06 -10.09 2.52
C PRO A 171 8.97 -8.81 1.69
N ARG A 172 8.84 -7.69 2.39
CA ARG A 172 8.93 -6.38 1.75
C ARG A 172 10.41 -6.18 1.45
N CYS A 173 10.74 -5.96 0.18
CA CYS A 173 12.03 -5.40 -0.15
C CYS A 173 12.26 -4.20 0.77
N ARG A 174 13.28 -4.26 1.64
CA ARG A 174 13.77 -3.09 2.36
C ARG A 174 14.52 -2.20 1.37
N HIS A 175 13.82 -1.69 0.37
CA HIS A 175 14.35 -0.52 -0.32
C HIS A 175 14.14 0.67 0.62
N PRO A 176 15.17 1.47 0.89
CA PRO A 176 15.00 2.75 1.53
C PRO A 176 14.09 3.56 0.59
N GLY A 177 12.80 3.62 0.91
CA GLY A 177 11.86 4.45 0.18
C GLY A 177 12.38 5.88 0.14
N PRO A 178 12.04 6.68 -0.90
CA PRO A 178 12.41 8.08 -0.92
C PRO A 178 11.97 8.67 0.43
N ARG A 179 12.94 9.30 1.13
CA ARG A 179 12.68 9.96 2.41
C ARG A 179 11.43 10.80 2.21
N ARG A 180 10.38 10.57 2.99
CA ARG A 180 9.15 11.37 2.97
C ARG A 180 9.61 12.82 2.98
N ARG A 181 9.33 13.59 1.92
CA ARG A 181 9.54 15.03 1.93
C ARG A 181 8.78 15.54 3.15
N ALA A 182 9.52 16.17 4.07
CA ALA A 182 8.91 16.76 5.26
C ALA A 182 7.76 17.67 4.78
N PRO A 183 6.58 17.60 5.42
CA PRO A 183 5.45 18.40 4.99
C PRO A 183 5.88 19.87 4.96
N LEU A 184 5.56 20.58 3.89
CA LEU A 184 5.90 21.97 3.62
C LEU A 184 5.64 22.94 4.80
N ARG A 185 4.82 22.55 5.76
CA ARG A 185 4.56 23.32 7.00
C ARG A 185 5.78 23.51 7.90
N GLN A 186 6.83 22.67 7.82
CA GLN A 186 8.03 22.86 8.64
C GLN A 186 9.04 23.83 8.03
N LEU A 187 9.02 24.05 6.71
CA LEU A 187 9.92 25.01 6.04
C LEU A 187 9.50 26.45 6.26
N VAL A 188 8.21 26.73 6.49
CA VAL A 188 7.71 28.09 6.73
C VAL A 188 8.04 28.60 8.15
N ARG A 189 8.16 27.70 9.12
CA ARG A 189 8.49 28.12 10.52
C ARG A 189 9.97 28.45 10.74
N ARG A 190 10.90 27.98 9.91
CA ARG A 190 12.33 28.29 10.07
C ARG A 190 12.74 29.68 9.54
N ARG A 191 11.92 30.35 8.69
CA ARG A 191 12.22 31.70 8.20
C ARG A 191 11.83 32.83 9.15
N ARG A 192 11.07 32.57 10.22
CA ARG A 192 10.61 33.62 11.15
C ARG A 192 11.41 33.78 12.45
N ARG A 193 12.56 33.11 12.60
CA ARG A 193 13.43 33.29 13.77
C ARG A 193 14.85 33.69 13.33
N ARG A 194 14.99 34.88 12.74
CA ARG A 194 16.25 35.64 12.82
C ARG A 194 16.03 36.74 13.87
N PRO A 195 16.73 36.70 15.00
CA PRO A 195 16.72 37.83 15.93
C PRO A 195 17.50 38.98 15.26
N HIS A 196 16.86 40.14 15.18
CA HIS A 196 17.53 41.40 14.86
C HIS A 196 18.68 41.61 15.86
N ARG A 197 19.91 41.57 15.40
CA ARG A 197 21.05 42.14 16.09
C ARG A 197 20.95 43.66 15.96
N GLY A 198 20.51 44.34 17.05
CA GLY A 198 20.65 45.78 17.19
C GLY A 198 22.11 46.15 17.49
N PRO A 199 22.51 47.41 17.21
CA PRO A 199 23.91 47.82 17.20
C PRO A 199 24.51 47.96 18.61
N SER A 200 25.79 47.58 18.71
CA SER A 200 26.67 47.66 19.84
C SER A 200 26.78 49.05 20.46
N GLY A 201 26.31 49.23 21.68
CA GLY A 201 26.66 50.37 22.54
C GLY A 201 27.86 50.05 23.40
N ARG A 202 28.99 50.75 23.17
CA ARG A 202 30.16 50.82 24.03
C ARG A 202 29.77 51.43 25.37
N ARG A 203 30.16 50.78 26.51
CA ARG A 203 30.54 51.48 27.74
C ARG A 203 31.46 50.62 28.59
N ARG A 204 32.70 51.08 28.73
CA ARG A 204 33.60 51.43 29.85
C ARG A 204 33.58 50.46 31.07
N ARG A 205 34.79 49.92 31.31
CA ARG A 205 35.30 49.47 32.62
C ARG A 205 35.38 50.62 33.63
N PRO A 206 35.26 50.41 34.96
CA PRO A 206 36.47 50.20 35.75
C PRO A 206 36.31 49.29 36.98
N GLY A 207 37.44 48.91 37.61
CA GLY A 207 37.62 48.81 39.03
C GLY A 207 37.93 47.42 39.63
N ARG A 208 39.22 47.21 39.83
CA ARG A 208 39.83 46.27 40.75
C ARG A 208 39.21 46.38 42.15
N ARG A 209 39.07 45.27 42.89
CA ARG A 209 39.60 45.15 44.28
C ARG A 209 39.76 43.68 44.68
N HIS A 210 40.90 43.44 45.33
CA HIS A 210 41.39 42.29 46.08
C HIS A 210 40.45 41.89 47.25
N ARG A 211 40.45 40.61 47.64
CA ARG A 211 40.71 40.02 48.97
C ARG A 211 40.40 38.53 48.86
N GLU A 212 41.40 37.68 49.02
CA GLU A 212 41.94 37.02 50.26
C GLU A 212 40.82 36.35 51.09
N GLY A 213 41.03 35.09 51.30
CA GLY A 213 40.74 34.51 52.62
C GLY A 213 40.21 33.06 52.60
N ARG A 214 41.11 32.12 52.63
CA ARG A 214 41.24 31.07 53.66
C ARG A 214 40.14 30.03 53.90
N HIS A 215 40.62 28.83 53.84
CA HIS A 215 40.60 27.73 54.85
C HIS A 215 39.45 26.71 54.86
N ARG A 216 39.92 25.47 54.72
CA ARG A 216 39.71 24.20 55.50
C ARG A 216 38.43 23.42 55.28
N ALA A 217 38.66 22.24 54.78
CA ALA A 217 38.77 20.94 55.49
C ALA A 217 37.42 20.33 55.94
N ARG A 218 36.97 19.29 55.37
CA ARG A 218 37.12 17.85 55.73
C ARG A 218 36.44 17.05 54.59
#